data_72cef2221fbb53435ad74a262bc217bf
#
_entry.id   72cef2221fbb53435ad74a262bc217bf
#
_cell.length_a   1.000
_cell.length_b   1.000
_cell.length_c   1.000
_cell.angle_alpha   90.00
_cell.angle_beta   90.00
_cell.angle_gamma   90.00
#
_symmetry.space_group_name_H-M   'P 1'
#
loop_
_entity.id
_entity.type
_entity.pdbx_description
1 polymer ?
#
loop_
_entity_poly.entity_id
_entity_poly.type
_entity_poly.pdbx_seq_one_letter_code
_entity_poly.pdbx_strand_id
1 'polypeptide(L)'
;MSGPGSARPRPWTGLDSVTVLAPDSPGRDFPAFLDATLAAGGVPFAPERREVIHALSAAFLADPLLRRDAASVAAAYWMRRARVERLASDFERRVQAEPAVVRVPVGRVFHLAPANVDTLFIYSWALAFLCGNANVVRLSQERTPVVEAMLDAIRVVAREHAVLRAGDRFVTYEHDAAATEAISAWCSHRVIWGGSETVAALRPLALNPHASERVFGNKFSYSVFAAARYLAAGADERARVASGFFNDLFWFDQMACSSPHVLFWVGSEAEMEPAIVAFEADLQGEADRRGFVPSAASAVQRRAFAFELAADSDVRVGLGHPGFVGIRVREAGGLTRESCGGGLLRHYRLDRLENLAGFAEEGDQTVTHFGFGADELRGLALLAGSRGVDRVVPVGEALAFDVVWDGYDLLDDFTRRVRVKSG
;
A
#
# COMPACT_ATOMS: atom_id res chain seq x y z
N MET A 1 16.29 -1.48 49.20
CA MET A 1 16.12 -2.18 47.93
C MET A 1 14.61 -2.38 47.73
N SER A 2 13.99 -1.45 47.00
CA SER A 2 12.56 -1.52 46.69
C SER A 2 12.41 -2.41 45.46
N GLY A 3 11.68 -3.52 45.59
CA GLY A 3 11.41 -4.47 44.52
C GLY A 3 10.70 -3.80 43.32
N PRO A 4 10.69 -4.42 42.14
CA PRO A 4 10.05 -3.88 40.95
C PRO A 4 8.55 -3.70 41.25
N GLY A 5 8.14 -2.43 41.27
CA GLY A 5 6.74 -2.07 41.51
C GLY A 5 5.86 -2.76 40.46
N SER A 6 4.95 -3.59 40.93
CA SER A 6 3.86 -4.15 40.10
C SER A 6 3.13 -2.97 39.46
N ALA A 7 3.32 -2.79 38.16
CA ALA A 7 2.51 -1.84 37.38
C ALA A 7 1.05 -2.22 37.61
N ARG A 8 0.26 -1.32 38.23
CA ARG A 8 -1.18 -1.53 38.41
C ARG A 8 -1.79 -1.75 37.02
N PRO A 9 -2.64 -2.76 36.85
CA PRO A 9 -3.33 -2.95 35.58
C PRO A 9 -4.04 -1.64 35.23
N ARG A 10 -3.75 -1.09 34.05
CA ARG A 10 -4.47 0.08 33.56
C ARG A 10 -5.90 -0.36 33.27
N PRO A 11 -6.92 0.29 33.81
CA PRO A 11 -8.27 -0.01 33.44
C PRO A 11 -8.46 0.38 31.97
N TRP A 12 -8.53 -0.61 31.08
CA TRP A 12 -8.84 -0.41 29.67
C TRP A 12 -10.32 -0.04 29.57
N THR A 13 -10.65 1.25 29.71
CA THR A 13 -12.01 1.79 29.56
C THR A 13 -12.30 2.06 28.09
N GLY A 14 -13.58 1.92 27.68
CA GLY A 14 -14.01 2.20 26.31
C GLY A 14 -13.79 1.07 25.32
N LEU A 15 -13.54 -0.16 25.77
CA LEU A 15 -13.33 -1.31 24.88
C LEU A 15 -14.59 -2.18 24.69
N ASP A 16 -15.72 -1.80 25.28
CA ASP A 16 -16.97 -2.58 25.20
C ASP A 16 -17.54 -2.66 23.77
N SER A 17 -17.22 -1.68 22.93
CA SER A 17 -17.60 -1.65 21.52
C SER A 17 -16.72 -2.53 20.63
N VAL A 18 -15.57 -3.02 21.12
CA VAL A 18 -14.59 -3.73 20.33
C VAL A 18 -14.99 -5.18 20.11
N THR A 19 -15.19 -5.55 18.86
CA THR A 19 -15.43 -6.93 18.44
C THR A 19 -14.16 -7.54 17.86
N VAL A 20 -13.72 -8.67 18.41
CA VAL A 20 -12.61 -9.44 17.87
C VAL A 20 -13.09 -10.27 16.69
N LEU A 21 -12.46 -10.07 15.52
CA LEU A 21 -12.77 -10.77 14.28
C LEU A 21 -11.89 -12.03 14.10
N ALA A 22 -10.62 -11.93 14.42
CA ALA A 22 -9.65 -13.03 14.31
C ALA A 22 -8.40 -12.73 15.18
N PRO A 23 -7.63 -13.77 15.61
CA PRO A 23 -8.07 -15.16 15.71
C PRO A 23 -9.11 -15.35 16.83
N ASP A 24 -9.84 -16.45 16.74
CA ASP A 24 -10.72 -16.87 17.84
C ASP A 24 -9.89 -17.11 19.10
N SER A 25 -10.34 -16.56 20.21
CA SER A 25 -9.66 -16.70 21.50
C SER A 25 -10.68 -17.06 22.58
N PRO A 26 -11.07 -18.34 22.68
CA PRO A 26 -11.97 -18.78 23.75
C PRO A 26 -11.34 -18.46 25.12
N GLY A 27 -12.05 -17.73 25.96
CA GLY A 27 -11.70 -17.48 27.35
C GLY A 27 -10.72 -16.34 27.63
N ARG A 28 -10.31 -15.55 26.64
CA ARG A 28 -9.59 -14.29 26.86
C ARG A 28 -10.35 -13.15 26.20
N ASP A 29 -10.84 -12.24 26.99
CA ASP A 29 -11.41 -10.98 26.52
C ASP A 29 -10.29 -10.08 25.90
N PHE A 30 -10.67 -9.08 25.15
CA PHE A 30 -9.73 -8.19 24.49
C PHE A 30 -8.86 -7.39 25.49
N PRO A 31 -9.38 -6.87 26.62
CA PRO A 31 -8.57 -6.30 27.70
C PRO A 31 -7.47 -7.24 28.22
N ALA A 32 -7.78 -8.51 28.47
CA ALA A 32 -6.80 -9.49 28.93
C ALA A 32 -5.71 -9.77 27.88
N PHE A 33 -6.03 -9.70 26.59
CA PHE A 33 -5.03 -9.76 25.51
C PHE A 33 -4.08 -8.56 25.56
N LEU A 34 -4.60 -7.34 25.74
CA LEU A 34 -3.77 -6.14 25.84
C LEU A 34 -2.79 -6.25 27.03
N ASP A 35 -3.25 -6.69 28.18
CA ASP A 35 -2.40 -6.91 29.36
C ASP A 35 -1.33 -7.99 29.13
N ALA A 36 -1.71 -9.12 28.54
CA ALA A 36 -0.80 -10.23 28.28
C ALA A 36 0.33 -9.85 27.30
N THR A 37 0.09 -8.88 26.41
CA THR A 37 1.04 -8.41 25.41
C THR A 37 1.85 -7.19 25.82
N LEU A 38 1.65 -6.62 27.02
CA LEU A 38 2.43 -5.48 27.52
C LEU A 38 3.94 -5.74 27.55
N ALA A 39 4.35 -6.97 27.87
CA ALA A 39 5.73 -7.40 27.89
C ALA A 39 6.11 -8.26 26.67
N ALA A 40 5.27 -8.25 25.62
CA ALA A 40 5.51 -9.05 24.44
C ALA A 40 6.83 -8.60 23.76
N GLY A 41 7.70 -9.56 23.54
CA GLY A 41 8.93 -9.42 22.80
C GLY A 41 9.09 -10.63 21.89
N GLY A 42 9.61 -10.43 20.70
CA GLY A 42 9.91 -11.49 19.74
C GLY A 42 11.29 -11.25 19.12
N VAL A 43 11.71 -12.18 18.29
CA VAL A 43 12.88 -12.00 17.44
C VAL A 43 12.39 -11.68 16.04
N PRO A 44 12.91 -10.61 15.40
CA PRO A 44 12.58 -10.33 14.02
C PRO A 44 12.88 -11.53 13.11
N PHE A 45 11.93 -11.83 12.23
CA PHE A 45 11.98 -12.94 11.29
C PHE A 45 12.18 -14.34 11.92
N ALA A 46 11.72 -14.53 13.16
CA ALA A 46 11.75 -15.84 13.81
C ALA A 46 11.08 -16.94 12.96
N PRO A 47 11.61 -18.18 12.94
CA PRO A 47 11.11 -19.25 12.05
C PRO A 47 9.60 -19.50 12.17
N GLU A 48 9.06 -19.52 13.39
CA GLU A 48 7.63 -19.72 13.65
C GLU A 48 6.75 -18.62 13.04
N ARG A 49 7.23 -17.38 12.97
CA ARG A 49 6.50 -16.27 12.34
C ARG A 49 6.55 -16.35 10.82
N ARG A 50 7.70 -16.73 10.25
CA ARG A 50 7.81 -16.96 8.80
C ARG A 50 6.87 -18.10 8.37
N GLU A 51 6.76 -19.17 9.17
CA GLU A 51 5.88 -20.29 8.86
C GLU A 51 4.39 -19.89 8.86
N VAL A 52 3.95 -19.02 9.78
CA VAL A 52 2.59 -18.42 9.74
C VAL A 52 2.30 -17.72 8.40
N ILE A 53 3.22 -16.88 7.95
CA ILE A 53 3.05 -16.15 6.69
C ILE A 53 3.01 -17.11 5.49
N HIS A 54 3.82 -18.19 5.50
CA HIS A 54 3.76 -19.24 4.48
C HIS A 54 2.42 -19.99 4.49
N ALA A 55 1.92 -20.34 5.68
CA ALA A 55 0.63 -21.01 5.82
C ALA A 55 -0.52 -20.12 5.30
N LEU A 56 -0.48 -18.82 5.57
CA LEU A 56 -1.46 -17.87 5.05
C LEU A 56 -1.39 -17.75 3.52
N SER A 57 -0.19 -17.69 2.93
CA SER A 57 0.00 -17.72 1.49
C SER A 57 -0.69 -18.94 0.86
N ALA A 58 -0.48 -20.12 1.45
CA ALA A 58 -1.10 -21.36 0.97
C ALA A 58 -2.63 -21.34 1.14
N ALA A 59 -3.12 -20.85 2.28
CA ALA A 59 -4.55 -20.74 2.55
C ALA A 59 -5.26 -19.80 1.56
N PHE A 60 -4.68 -18.63 1.26
CA PHE A 60 -5.23 -17.69 0.29
C PHE A 60 -5.31 -18.28 -1.12
N LEU A 61 -4.27 -19.01 -1.56
CA LEU A 61 -4.25 -19.66 -2.87
C LEU A 61 -5.19 -20.86 -2.96
N ALA A 62 -5.53 -21.48 -1.83
CA ALA A 62 -6.48 -22.60 -1.76
C ALA A 62 -7.94 -22.12 -1.74
N ASP A 63 -8.22 -20.91 -1.25
CA ASP A 63 -9.57 -20.36 -1.15
C ASP A 63 -10.16 -20.03 -2.53
N PRO A 64 -11.40 -20.52 -2.86
CA PRO A 64 -12.00 -20.31 -4.17
C PRO A 64 -12.30 -18.85 -4.52
N LEU A 65 -12.55 -17.99 -3.52
CA LEU A 65 -12.81 -16.58 -3.72
C LEU A 65 -11.51 -15.81 -3.88
N LEU A 66 -10.56 -15.97 -2.93
CA LEU A 66 -9.29 -15.23 -2.92
C LEU A 66 -8.42 -15.53 -4.14
N ARG A 67 -8.42 -16.76 -4.64
CA ARG A 67 -7.65 -17.12 -5.84
C ARG A 67 -8.19 -16.51 -7.14
N ARG A 68 -9.39 -15.94 -7.13
CA ARG A 68 -10.00 -15.24 -8.29
C ARG A 68 -9.83 -13.74 -8.19
N ASP A 69 -9.50 -13.23 -7.01
CA ASP A 69 -9.23 -11.82 -6.79
C ASP A 69 -7.74 -11.53 -7.02
N ALA A 70 -7.44 -10.66 -7.99
CA ALA A 70 -6.07 -10.39 -8.40
C ALA A 70 -5.21 -9.80 -7.27
N ALA A 71 -5.79 -8.94 -6.42
CA ALA A 71 -5.09 -8.33 -5.31
C ALA A 71 -4.76 -9.35 -4.20
N SER A 72 -5.71 -10.25 -3.90
CA SER A 72 -5.51 -11.36 -2.96
C SER A 72 -4.43 -12.32 -3.44
N VAL A 73 -4.42 -12.63 -4.75
CA VAL A 73 -3.37 -13.44 -5.38
C VAL A 73 -2.01 -12.76 -5.25
N ALA A 74 -1.92 -11.45 -5.51
CA ALA A 74 -0.68 -10.70 -5.34
C ALA A 74 -0.19 -10.72 -3.88
N ALA A 75 -1.09 -10.54 -2.90
CA ALA A 75 -0.77 -10.65 -1.48
C ALA A 75 -0.29 -12.06 -1.11
N ALA A 76 -0.94 -13.11 -1.62
CA ALA A 76 -0.51 -14.49 -1.42
C ALA A 76 0.89 -14.75 -2.00
N TYR A 77 1.19 -14.23 -3.18
CA TYR A 77 2.52 -14.35 -3.78
C TYR A 77 3.58 -13.56 -3.01
N TRP A 78 3.23 -12.39 -2.47
CA TRP A 78 4.12 -11.63 -1.60
C TRP A 78 4.46 -12.40 -0.31
N MET A 79 3.49 -13.14 0.25
CA MET A 79 3.66 -13.98 1.44
C MET A 79 4.36 -15.33 1.16
N ARG A 80 4.70 -15.66 -0.09
CA ARG A 80 5.38 -16.92 -0.42
C ARG A 80 6.75 -17.06 0.25
N ARG A 81 7.11 -18.28 0.58
CA ARG A 81 8.38 -18.64 1.24
C ARG A 81 9.56 -17.92 0.61
N ALA A 82 9.74 -18.00 -0.71
CA ALA A 82 10.88 -17.40 -1.39
C ALA A 82 10.98 -15.86 -1.17
N ARG A 83 9.86 -15.14 -1.11
CA ARG A 83 9.86 -13.69 -0.85
C ARG A 83 10.17 -13.38 0.61
N VAL A 84 9.54 -14.11 1.55
CA VAL A 84 9.73 -13.94 2.99
C VAL A 84 11.16 -14.27 3.39
N GLU A 85 11.75 -15.36 2.87
CA GLU A 85 13.15 -15.70 3.11
C GLU A 85 14.13 -14.67 2.54
N ARG A 86 13.80 -14.07 1.39
CA ARG A 86 14.57 -12.95 0.85
C ARG A 86 14.51 -11.73 1.77
N LEU A 87 13.31 -11.36 2.25
CA LEU A 87 13.16 -10.27 3.21
C LEU A 87 13.95 -10.53 4.51
N ALA A 88 13.91 -11.76 5.03
CA ALA A 88 14.69 -12.15 6.19
C ALA A 88 16.20 -12.01 5.94
N SER A 89 16.69 -12.48 4.79
CA SER A 89 18.11 -12.38 4.41
C SER A 89 18.53 -10.91 4.21
N ASP A 90 17.67 -10.08 3.62
CA ASP A 90 17.92 -8.65 3.43
C ASP A 90 17.99 -7.93 4.78
N PHE A 91 17.08 -8.27 5.70
CA PHE A 91 17.10 -7.75 7.08
C PHE A 91 18.37 -8.18 7.82
N GLU A 92 18.76 -9.44 7.72
CA GLU A 92 19.98 -9.96 8.36
C GLU A 92 21.23 -9.24 7.83
N ARG A 93 21.33 -9.01 6.51
CA ARG A 93 22.45 -8.23 5.94
C ARG A 93 22.50 -6.79 6.49
N ARG A 94 21.33 -6.15 6.69
CA ARG A 94 21.28 -4.81 7.32
C ARG A 94 21.78 -4.86 8.77
N VAL A 95 21.41 -5.90 9.54
CA VAL A 95 21.89 -6.08 10.91
C VAL A 95 23.41 -6.29 10.93
N GLN A 96 23.93 -7.13 10.04
CA GLN A 96 25.37 -7.40 9.93
C GLN A 96 26.19 -6.17 9.51
N ALA A 97 25.61 -5.27 8.73
CA ALA A 97 26.26 -4.03 8.31
C ALA A 97 26.42 -3.01 9.46
N GLU A 98 25.67 -3.17 10.57
CA GLU A 98 25.71 -2.29 11.74
C GLU A 98 26.03 -3.11 13.03
N PRO A 99 27.23 -3.69 13.21
CA PRO A 99 27.51 -4.63 14.29
C PRO A 99 27.39 -4.04 15.71
N ALA A 100 27.45 -2.72 15.83
CA ALA A 100 27.23 -2.01 17.10
C ALA A 100 25.74 -1.74 17.40
N VAL A 101 24.84 -2.23 16.55
CA VAL A 101 23.39 -2.01 16.68
C VAL A 101 22.67 -3.36 16.70
N VAL A 102 21.91 -3.60 17.76
CA VAL A 102 20.97 -4.71 17.82
C VAL A 102 19.59 -4.22 17.44
N ARG A 103 18.92 -4.91 16.51
CA ARG A 103 17.54 -4.62 16.12
C ARG A 103 16.58 -5.52 16.87
N VAL A 104 15.64 -4.91 17.58
CA VAL A 104 14.59 -5.61 18.35
C VAL A 104 13.23 -5.11 17.91
N PRO A 105 12.13 -5.87 18.11
CA PRO A 105 10.78 -5.38 17.83
C PRO A 105 10.49 -4.04 18.52
N VAL A 106 9.68 -3.18 17.89
CA VAL A 106 9.16 -1.99 18.56
C VAL A 106 8.22 -2.37 19.72
N GLY A 107 7.65 -3.56 19.68
CA GLY A 107 6.89 -4.23 20.73
C GLY A 107 5.42 -4.41 20.39
N ARG A 108 4.62 -3.34 20.37
CA ARG A 108 3.18 -3.40 20.15
C ARG A 108 2.78 -2.42 19.06
N VAL A 109 2.13 -2.92 18.02
CA VAL A 109 1.73 -2.09 16.87
C VAL A 109 0.21 -2.05 16.76
N PHE A 110 -0.32 -0.86 16.61
CA PHE A 110 -1.73 -0.62 16.35
C PHE A 110 -1.91 -0.16 14.90
N HIS A 111 -2.58 -0.95 14.10
CA HIS A 111 -2.86 -0.65 12.71
C HIS A 111 -4.32 -0.20 12.54
N LEU A 112 -4.51 0.97 11.96
CA LEU A 112 -5.81 1.48 11.51
C LEU A 112 -5.83 1.32 9.98
N ALA A 113 -6.52 0.28 9.49
CA ALA A 113 -6.56 -0.07 8.09
C ALA A 113 -7.67 0.70 7.34
N PRO A 114 -7.45 1.06 6.06
CA PRO A 114 -8.46 1.72 5.24
C PRO A 114 -9.50 0.71 4.76
N ALA A 115 -10.66 1.21 4.30
CA ALA A 115 -11.75 0.37 3.80
C ALA A 115 -11.71 0.13 2.27
N ASN A 116 -10.92 0.92 1.53
CA ASN A 116 -10.94 0.94 0.06
C ASN A 116 -9.91 0.03 -0.62
N VAL A 117 -9.00 -0.59 0.15
CA VAL A 117 -7.98 -1.51 -0.38
C VAL A 117 -7.94 -2.75 0.51
N ASP A 118 -8.66 -3.77 0.10
CA ASP A 118 -8.92 -4.99 0.88
C ASP A 118 -7.66 -5.71 1.39
N THR A 119 -6.55 -5.64 0.66
CA THR A 119 -5.31 -6.37 1.00
C THR A 119 -4.33 -5.57 1.83
N LEU A 120 -4.53 -4.26 2.00
CA LEU A 120 -3.52 -3.40 2.62
C LEU A 120 -3.26 -3.75 4.09
N PHE A 121 -4.30 -4.16 4.83
CA PHE A 121 -4.13 -4.58 6.22
C PHE A 121 -3.22 -5.80 6.37
N ILE A 122 -3.25 -6.72 5.39
CA ILE A 122 -2.38 -7.91 5.36
C ILE A 122 -0.91 -7.48 5.25
N TYR A 123 -0.57 -6.59 4.32
CA TYR A 123 0.81 -6.14 4.13
C TYR A 123 1.36 -5.41 5.36
N SER A 124 0.57 -4.45 5.90
CA SER A 124 0.96 -3.69 7.08
C SER A 124 1.18 -4.57 8.29
N TRP A 125 0.22 -5.47 8.57
CA TRP A 125 0.30 -6.43 9.66
C TRP A 125 1.43 -7.44 9.47
N ALA A 126 1.55 -8.06 8.30
CA ALA A 126 2.52 -9.13 8.07
C ALA A 126 3.96 -8.66 8.26
N LEU A 127 4.31 -7.42 7.84
CA LEU A 127 5.64 -6.87 8.10
C LEU A 127 5.88 -6.65 9.60
N ALA A 128 4.92 -6.05 10.32
CA ALA A 128 5.03 -5.85 11.77
C ALA A 128 5.10 -7.19 12.52
N PHE A 129 4.31 -8.19 12.09
CA PHE A 129 4.34 -9.54 12.62
C PHE A 129 5.70 -10.22 12.39
N LEU A 130 6.24 -10.15 11.17
CA LEU A 130 7.58 -10.69 10.85
C LEU A 130 8.68 -10.00 11.65
N CYS A 131 8.55 -8.70 11.96
CA CYS A 131 9.46 -7.98 12.84
C CYS A 131 9.35 -8.37 14.33
N GLY A 132 8.46 -9.29 14.70
CA GLY A 132 8.38 -9.83 16.07
C GLY A 132 7.40 -9.11 17.00
N ASN A 133 6.58 -8.18 16.48
CA ASN A 133 5.65 -7.39 17.26
C ASN A 133 4.37 -8.15 17.64
N ALA A 134 3.69 -7.69 18.69
CA ALA A 134 2.29 -7.94 18.94
C ALA A 134 1.45 -6.89 18.22
N ASN A 135 0.31 -7.28 17.64
CA ASN A 135 -0.44 -6.39 16.76
C ASN A 135 -1.93 -6.35 17.11
N VAL A 136 -2.50 -5.16 17.03
CA VAL A 136 -3.94 -4.94 16.92
C VAL A 136 -4.21 -4.29 15.58
N VAL A 137 -5.08 -4.90 14.78
CA VAL A 137 -5.45 -4.41 13.45
C VAL A 137 -6.93 -4.06 13.44
N ARG A 138 -7.26 -2.78 13.36
CA ARG A 138 -8.64 -2.31 13.25
C ARG A 138 -9.06 -2.31 11.78
N LEU A 139 -10.15 -3.02 11.47
CA LEU A 139 -10.81 -3.07 10.18
C LEU A 139 -12.14 -2.32 10.22
N SER A 140 -12.63 -1.92 9.05
CA SER A 140 -13.98 -1.35 8.90
C SER A 140 -15.05 -2.33 9.38
N GLN A 141 -16.20 -1.79 9.79
CA GLN A 141 -17.38 -2.61 10.05
C GLN A 141 -17.97 -3.17 8.76
N GLU A 142 -17.99 -2.36 7.71
CA GLU A 142 -18.33 -2.80 6.37
C GLU A 142 -17.10 -3.47 5.75
N ARG A 143 -17.21 -4.77 5.49
CA ARG A 143 -16.14 -5.57 4.90
C ARG A 143 -16.66 -6.29 3.66
N THR A 144 -15.81 -6.37 2.67
CA THR A 144 -16.08 -7.14 1.46
C THR A 144 -16.04 -8.65 1.75
N PRO A 145 -16.67 -9.49 0.93
CA PRO A 145 -16.51 -10.94 1.02
C PRO A 145 -15.04 -11.38 0.94
N VAL A 146 -14.19 -10.63 0.24
CA VAL A 146 -12.75 -10.88 0.13
C VAL A 146 -12.06 -10.71 1.50
N VAL A 147 -12.34 -9.61 2.21
CA VAL A 147 -11.80 -9.38 3.56
C VAL A 147 -12.27 -10.45 4.55
N GLU A 148 -13.55 -10.86 4.48
CA GLU A 148 -14.05 -11.94 5.34
C GLU A 148 -13.35 -13.27 5.05
N ALA A 149 -13.13 -13.63 3.79
CA ALA A 149 -12.38 -14.84 3.42
C ALA A 149 -10.92 -14.78 3.91
N MET A 150 -10.26 -13.61 3.88
CA MET A 150 -8.93 -13.44 4.46
C MET A 150 -8.94 -13.65 5.98
N LEU A 151 -9.95 -13.13 6.68
CA LEU A 151 -10.11 -13.35 8.13
C LEU A 151 -10.36 -14.82 8.46
N ASP A 152 -11.15 -15.53 7.63
CA ASP A 152 -11.35 -16.97 7.78
C ASP A 152 -10.05 -17.76 7.62
N ALA A 153 -9.24 -17.41 6.62
CA ALA A 153 -7.92 -18.00 6.45
C ALA A 153 -7.00 -17.75 7.68
N ILE A 154 -7.05 -16.52 8.25
CA ILE A 154 -6.31 -16.19 9.47
C ILE A 154 -6.81 -17.04 10.67
N ARG A 155 -8.13 -17.22 10.83
CA ARG A 155 -8.71 -18.09 11.88
C ARG A 155 -8.23 -19.52 11.75
N VAL A 156 -8.25 -20.07 10.52
CA VAL A 156 -7.79 -21.43 10.24
C VAL A 156 -6.32 -21.61 10.58
N VAL A 157 -5.44 -20.74 10.06
CA VAL A 157 -4.00 -20.81 10.32
C VAL A 157 -3.69 -20.61 11.81
N ALA A 158 -4.40 -19.75 12.48
CA ALA A 158 -4.20 -19.50 13.90
C ALA A 158 -4.47 -20.73 14.78
N ARG A 159 -5.29 -21.70 14.35
CA ARG A 159 -5.53 -22.94 15.14
C ARG A 159 -4.26 -23.73 15.35
N GLU A 160 -3.35 -23.72 14.39
CA GLU A 160 -2.10 -24.49 14.43
C GLU A 160 -0.91 -23.65 14.91
N HIS A 161 -1.02 -22.33 14.93
CA HIS A 161 0.08 -21.41 15.24
C HIS A 161 -0.17 -20.58 16.50
N ALA A 162 0.39 -21.02 17.62
CA ALA A 162 0.23 -20.36 18.92
C ALA A 162 0.77 -18.92 18.92
N VAL A 163 1.82 -18.62 18.19
CA VAL A 163 2.42 -17.27 18.09
C VAL A 163 1.42 -16.26 17.55
N LEU A 164 0.60 -16.63 16.55
CA LEU A 164 -0.43 -15.77 15.99
C LEU A 164 -1.56 -15.52 17.01
N ARG A 165 -2.01 -16.59 17.71
CA ARG A 165 -3.06 -16.45 18.73
C ARG A 165 -2.61 -15.62 19.93
N ALA A 166 -1.35 -15.70 20.31
CA ALA A 166 -0.83 -15.02 21.49
C ALA A 166 -0.58 -13.52 21.25
N GLY A 167 -0.16 -13.13 20.03
CA GLY A 167 0.36 -11.81 19.74
C GLY A 167 -0.54 -10.90 18.91
N ASP A 168 -1.62 -11.41 18.29
CA ASP A 168 -2.32 -10.65 17.27
C ASP A 168 -3.83 -10.67 17.44
N ARG A 169 -4.49 -9.52 17.16
CA ARG A 169 -5.95 -9.36 17.11
C ARG A 169 -6.34 -8.49 15.92
N PHE A 170 -7.26 -9.01 15.12
CA PHE A 170 -7.99 -8.25 14.13
C PHE A 170 -9.32 -7.89 14.75
N VAL A 171 -9.65 -6.60 14.80
CA VAL A 171 -10.80 -6.08 15.52
C VAL A 171 -11.63 -5.13 14.66
N THR A 172 -12.88 -4.96 15.03
CA THR A 172 -13.71 -3.90 14.47
C THR A 172 -14.48 -3.20 15.59
N TYR A 173 -14.76 -1.94 15.40
CA TYR A 173 -15.62 -1.09 16.23
C TYR A 173 -16.05 0.12 15.41
N GLU A 174 -17.13 0.79 15.83
CA GLU A 174 -17.59 2.04 15.23
C GLU A 174 -16.54 3.16 15.36
N HIS A 175 -16.87 4.37 14.91
CA HIS A 175 -16.03 5.55 15.12
C HIS A 175 -16.00 5.94 16.60
N ASP A 176 -15.42 5.08 17.42
CA ASP A 176 -15.31 5.21 18.87
C ASP A 176 -13.91 5.73 19.24
N ALA A 177 -13.87 7.01 19.64
CA ALA A 177 -12.64 7.67 20.04
C ALA A 177 -12.04 7.01 21.30
N ALA A 178 -12.88 6.56 22.25
CA ALA A 178 -12.42 5.97 23.50
C ALA A 178 -11.73 4.63 23.26
N ALA A 179 -12.30 3.77 22.39
CA ALA A 179 -11.66 2.52 21.99
C ALA A 179 -10.33 2.77 21.27
N THR A 180 -10.30 3.75 20.36
CA THR A 180 -9.08 4.11 19.63
C THR A 180 -8.00 4.66 20.57
N GLU A 181 -8.36 5.50 21.55
CA GLU A 181 -7.43 6.04 22.56
C GLU A 181 -6.89 4.94 23.48
N ALA A 182 -7.76 4.04 23.94
CA ALA A 182 -7.34 2.92 24.79
C ALA A 182 -6.30 2.03 24.09
N ILE A 183 -6.53 1.68 22.80
CA ILE A 183 -5.57 0.89 22.02
C ILE A 183 -4.33 1.72 21.70
N SER A 184 -4.45 3.02 21.42
CA SER A 184 -3.32 3.93 21.21
C SER A 184 -2.46 4.10 22.47
N ALA A 185 -3.05 4.06 23.65
CA ALA A 185 -2.32 4.07 24.93
C ALA A 185 -1.57 2.74 25.18
N TRP A 186 -2.06 1.62 24.64
CA TRP A 186 -1.41 0.33 24.72
C TRP A 186 -0.22 0.24 23.77
N CYS A 187 -0.31 0.78 22.55
CA CYS A 187 0.68 0.54 21.51
C CYS A 187 2.02 1.26 21.76
N SER A 188 3.07 0.76 21.13
CA SER A 188 4.41 1.38 21.04
C SER A 188 4.62 2.04 19.67
N HIS A 189 3.80 1.67 18.69
CA HIS A 189 3.79 2.26 17.35
C HIS A 189 2.37 2.23 16.80
N ARG A 190 1.88 3.36 16.27
CA ARG A 190 0.58 3.48 15.62
C ARG A 190 0.77 3.70 14.14
N VAL A 191 0.07 2.93 13.31
CA VAL A 191 0.07 3.04 11.85
C VAL A 191 -1.34 3.43 11.40
N ILE A 192 -1.46 4.56 10.72
CA ILE A 192 -2.73 5.06 10.19
C ILE A 192 -2.67 5.00 8.66
N TRP A 193 -3.53 4.18 8.07
CA TRP A 193 -3.77 4.15 6.64
C TRP A 193 -5.15 4.74 6.36
N GLY A 194 -5.23 5.80 5.58
CA GLY A 194 -6.53 6.39 5.27
C GLY A 194 -6.41 7.74 4.57
N GLY A 195 -7.54 8.24 4.09
CA GLY A 195 -7.62 9.57 3.50
C GLY A 195 -7.26 10.69 4.47
N SER A 196 -6.92 11.86 3.96
CA SER A 196 -6.46 13.01 4.74
C SER A 196 -7.46 13.40 5.85
N GLU A 197 -8.75 13.26 5.62
CA GLU A 197 -9.79 13.51 6.63
C GLU A 197 -9.74 12.49 7.79
N THR A 198 -9.58 11.21 7.46
CA THR A 198 -9.42 10.14 8.47
C THR A 198 -8.19 10.37 9.31
N VAL A 199 -7.08 10.73 8.68
CA VAL A 199 -5.82 11.06 9.35
C VAL A 199 -6.01 12.26 10.29
N ALA A 200 -6.65 13.33 9.81
CA ALA A 200 -6.91 14.52 10.61
C ALA A 200 -7.82 14.24 11.83
N ALA A 201 -8.76 13.32 11.70
CA ALA A 201 -9.63 12.89 12.80
C ALA A 201 -8.90 12.00 13.83
N LEU A 202 -7.98 11.15 13.38
CA LEU A 202 -7.31 10.16 14.27
C LEU A 202 -6.05 10.69 14.95
N ARG A 203 -5.26 11.55 14.31
CA ARG A 203 -4.01 12.08 14.88
C ARG A 203 -4.15 12.82 16.19
N PRO A 204 -5.22 13.60 16.44
CA PRO A 204 -5.42 14.28 17.71
C PRO A 204 -5.70 13.34 18.88
N LEU A 205 -6.12 12.09 18.63
CA LEU A 205 -6.43 11.11 19.68
C LEU A 205 -5.14 10.73 20.42
N ALA A 206 -5.25 10.70 21.76
CA ALA A 206 -4.10 10.53 22.63
C ALA A 206 -3.30 9.26 22.31
N LEU A 207 -2.01 9.42 22.12
CA LEU A 207 -1.05 8.35 21.90
C LEU A 207 -0.16 8.17 23.14
N ASN A 208 0.29 6.96 23.40
CA ASN A 208 1.28 6.72 24.45
C ASN A 208 2.50 7.66 24.25
N PRO A 209 2.95 8.41 25.28
CA PRO A 209 4.05 9.37 25.12
C PRO A 209 5.37 8.81 24.61
N HIS A 210 5.56 7.49 24.73
CA HIS A 210 6.76 6.79 24.25
C HIS A 210 6.55 6.07 22.92
N ALA A 211 5.35 6.14 22.34
CA ALA A 211 5.05 5.55 21.05
C ALA A 211 5.44 6.48 19.90
N SER A 212 5.75 5.86 18.78
CA SER A 212 5.87 6.55 17.48
C SER A 212 4.60 6.38 16.65
N GLU A 213 4.46 7.20 15.61
CA GLU A 213 3.33 7.12 14.68
C GLU A 213 3.83 7.19 13.24
N ARG A 214 3.21 6.39 12.38
CA ARG A 214 3.35 6.48 10.94
C ARG A 214 1.99 6.67 10.28
N VAL A 215 1.92 7.62 9.35
CA VAL A 215 0.69 8.00 8.67
C VAL A 215 0.87 7.86 7.17
N PHE A 216 -0.10 7.22 6.53
CA PHE A 216 -0.20 7.05 5.08
C PHE A 216 -1.52 7.67 4.63
N GLY A 217 -1.43 8.92 4.18
CA GLY A 217 -2.56 9.74 3.71
C GLY A 217 -2.88 9.54 2.23
N ASN A 218 -3.74 10.43 1.71
CA ASN A 218 -3.99 10.48 0.27
C ASN A 218 -2.69 10.81 -0.47
N LYS A 219 -2.42 10.05 -1.51
CA LYS A 219 -1.28 10.24 -2.41
C LYS A 219 -1.74 10.24 -3.86
N PHE A 220 -0.94 10.83 -4.73
CA PHE A 220 -1.18 10.91 -6.16
C PHE A 220 0.00 10.28 -6.93
N SER A 221 -0.32 9.53 -7.98
CA SER A 221 0.68 8.82 -8.77
C SER A 221 0.50 9.06 -10.26
N TYR A 222 1.58 8.91 -11.00
CA TYR A 222 1.59 9.09 -12.44
C TYR A 222 2.60 8.17 -13.12
N SER A 223 2.51 8.09 -14.43
CA SER A 223 3.43 7.33 -15.27
C SER A 223 4.24 8.28 -16.16
N VAL A 224 5.42 7.84 -16.60
CA VAL A 224 6.24 8.52 -17.60
C VAL A 224 6.76 7.54 -18.63
N PHE A 225 6.49 7.82 -19.90
CA PHE A 225 6.90 6.98 -21.02
C PHE A 225 7.76 7.77 -22.02
N ALA A 226 8.81 7.16 -22.53
CA ALA A 226 9.57 7.70 -23.66
C ALA A 226 8.83 7.39 -24.96
N ALA A 227 8.26 8.42 -25.63
CA ALA A 227 7.41 8.25 -26.81
C ALA A 227 8.12 7.49 -27.93
N ALA A 228 9.35 7.89 -28.29
CA ALA A 228 10.14 7.23 -29.31
C ALA A 228 10.43 5.76 -28.99
N ARG A 229 10.69 5.43 -27.71
CA ARG A 229 10.93 4.05 -27.26
C ARG A 229 9.68 3.20 -27.34
N TYR A 230 8.51 3.77 -27.01
CA TYR A 230 7.24 3.07 -27.14
C TYR A 230 6.93 2.73 -28.61
N LEU A 231 7.14 3.70 -29.51
CA LEU A 231 6.93 3.49 -30.94
C LEU A 231 7.91 2.48 -31.55
N ALA A 232 9.14 2.44 -31.05
CA ALA A 232 10.16 1.48 -31.51
C ALA A 232 10.04 0.08 -30.88
N ALA A 233 9.21 -0.08 -29.85
CA ALA A 233 9.03 -1.35 -29.15
C ALA A 233 8.29 -2.37 -30.02
N GLY A 234 8.76 -3.62 -30.00
CA GLY A 234 8.08 -4.73 -30.67
C GLY A 234 6.73 -5.08 -30.04
N ALA A 235 5.89 -5.81 -30.75
CA ALA A 235 4.54 -6.17 -30.33
C ALA A 235 4.51 -6.86 -28.95
N ASP A 236 5.42 -7.79 -28.67
CA ASP A 236 5.50 -8.48 -27.38
C ASP A 236 5.88 -7.55 -26.21
N GLU A 237 6.75 -6.57 -26.47
CA GLU A 237 7.15 -5.59 -25.47
C GLU A 237 5.98 -4.66 -25.16
N ARG A 238 5.29 -4.14 -26.15
CA ARG A 238 4.10 -3.30 -25.99
C ARG A 238 2.96 -4.06 -25.29
N ALA A 239 2.76 -5.34 -25.63
CA ALA A 239 1.78 -6.18 -24.93
C ALA A 239 2.09 -6.35 -23.44
N ARG A 240 3.39 -6.50 -23.07
CA ARG A 240 3.81 -6.54 -21.65
C ARG A 240 3.57 -5.20 -20.95
N VAL A 241 3.86 -4.08 -21.60
CA VAL A 241 3.60 -2.74 -21.07
C VAL A 241 2.10 -2.52 -20.87
N ALA A 242 1.26 -2.85 -21.85
CA ALA A 242 -0.19 -2.73 -21.76
C ALA A 242 -0.76 -3.61 -20.64
N SER A 243 -0.28 -4.85 -20.51
CA SER A 243 -0.68 -5.77 -19.45
C SER A 243 -0.27 -5.27 -18.06
N GLY A 244 0.96 -4.75 -17.91
CA GLY A 244 1.43 -4.14 -16.66
C GLY A 244 0.62 -2.90 -16.30
N PHE A 245 0.42 -2.00 -17.26
CA PHE A 245 -0.34 -0.78 -17.04
C PHE A 245 -1.83 -1.06 -16.72
N PHE A 246 -2.40 -2.09 -17.34
CA PHE A 246 -3.74 -2.56 -17.01
C PHE A 246 -3.84 -2.95 -15.53
N ASN A 247 -2.86 -3.67 -14.99
CA ASN A 247 -2.84 -4.03 -13.57
C ASN A 247 -2.74 -2.77 -12.69
N ASP A 248 -1.81 -1.87 -13.00
CA ASP A 248 -1.60 -0.62 -12.27
C ASP A 248 -2.87 0.25 -12.24
N LEU A 249 -3.69 0.18 -13.29
CA LEU A 249 -4.87 1.01 -13.46
C LEU A 249 -6.14 0.37 -12.86
N PHE A 250 -6.42 -0.89 -13.14
CA PHE A 250 -7.76 -1.47 -12.95
C PHE A 250 -7.92 -2.41 -11.77
N TRP A 251 -6.87 -2.86 -11.09
CA TRP A 251 -7.03 -3.81 -9.97
C TRP A 251 -7.88 -3.24 -8.83
N PHE A 252 -7.82 -1.94 -8.59
CA PHE A 252 -8.62 -1.22 -7.58
C PHE A 252 -9.44 -0.10 -8.22
N ASP A 253 -9.87 -0.27 -9.46
CA ASP A 253 -10.62 0.74 -10.23
C ASP A 253 -9.93 2.12 -10.22
N GLN A 254 -8.58 2.13 -10.28
CA GLN A 254 -7.72 3.32 -10.19
C GLN A 254 -7.83 4.07 -8.84
N MET A 255 -8.38 3.46 -7.79
CA MET A 255 -8.58 4.10 -6.49
C MET A 255 -7.43 3.88 -5.50
N ALA A 256 -6.42 3.08 -5.86
CA ALA A 256 -5.21 2.94 -5.05
C ALA A 256 -4.32 4.18 -5.20
N CYS A 257 -3.70 4.63 -4.10
CA CYS A 257 -2.83 5.82 -4.08
C CYS A 257 -1.63 5.72 -5.04
N SER A 258 -1.19 4.50 -5.37
CA SER A 258 -0.11 4.25 -6.32
C SER A 258 -0.58 4.02 -7.76
N SER A 259 -1.90 3.96 -8.02
CA SER A 259 -2.43 3.87 -9.38
C SER A 259 -2.18 5.16 -10.16
N PRO A 260 -1.68 5.10 -11.40
CA PRO A 260 -1.40 6.29 -12.19
C PRO A 260 -2.69 6.97 -12.67
N HIS A 261 -2.80 8.29 -12.49
CA HIS A 261 -3.88 9.14 -12.99
C HIS A 261 -3.47 9.99 -14.19
N VAL A 262 -2.17 10.11 -14.39
CA VAL A 262 -1.54 10.89 -15.45
C VAL A 262 -0.47 10.06 -16.12
N LEU A 263 -0.36 10.21 -17.43
CA LEU A 263 0.72 9.64 -18.23
C LEU A 263 1.48 10.77 -18.94
N PHE A 264 2.69 11.01 -18.49
CA PHE A 264 3.61 11.93 -19.14
C PHE A 264 4.32 11.24 -20.29
N TRP A 265 4.44 11.92 -21.42
CA TRP A 265 5.15 11.46 -22.60
C TRP A 265 6.37 12.33 -22.85
N VAL A 266 7.55 11.73 -22.77
CA VAL A 266 8.81 12.42 -23.09
C VAL A 266 9.08 12.27 -24.57
N GLY A 267 9.15 13.40 -25.27
CA GLY A 267 9.40 13.46 -26.71
C GLY A 267 8.79 14.68 -27.39
N SER A 268 8.95 14.76 -28.70
CA SER A 268 8.33 15.78 -29.54
C SER A 268 6.82 15.54 -29.68
N GLU A 269 6.07 16.58 -30.06
CA GLU A 269 4.64 16.47 -30.36
C GLU A 269 4.37 15.45 -31.49
N ALA A 270 5.26 15.41 -32.49
CA ALA A 270 5.15 14.47 -33.60
C ALA A 270 5.32 12.99 -33.18
N GLU A 271 6.03 12.71 -32.08
CA GLU A 271 6.19 11.38 -31.54
C GLU A 271 5.07 11.04 -30.53
N MET A 272 4.62 12.02 -29.75
CA MET A 272 3.64 11.83 -28.68
C MET A 272 2.31 11.32 -29.19
N GLU A 273 1.67 11.97 -30.15
CA GLU A 273 0.32 11.62 -30.60
C GLU A 273 0.26 10.19 -31.20
N PRO A 274 1.19 9.76 -32.08
CA PRO A 274 1.24 8.36 -32.52
C PRO A 274 1.48 7.37 -31.35
N ALA A 275 2.31 7.74 -30.36
CA ALA A 275 2.60 6.89 -29.23
C ALA A 275 1.35 6.70 -28.34
N ILE A 276 0.59 7.77 -28.08
CA ILE A 276 -0.69 7.70 -27.33
C ILE A 276 -1.69 6.81 -28.07
N VAL A 277 -1.86 7.01 -29.38
CA VAL A 277 -2.80 6.21 -30.19
C VAL A 277 -2.45 4.73 -30.13
N ALA A 278 -1.16 4.41 -30.29
CA ALA A 278 -0.68 3.03 -30.21
C ALA A 278 -0.88 2.44 -28.80
N PHE A 279 -0.56 3.20 -27.75
CA PHE A 279 -0.71 2.76 -26.35
C PHE A 279 -2.18 2.54 -25.97
N GLU A 280 -3.06 3.47 -26.34
CA GLU A 280 -4.49 3.33 -26.06
C GLU A 280 -5.10 2.11 -26.78
N ALA A 281 -4.65 1.83 -28.01
CA ALA A 281 -5.06 0.62 -28.75
C ALA A 281 -4.55 -0.66 -28.08
N ASP A 282 -3.27 -0.68 -27.64
CA ASP A 282 -2.69 -1.82 -26.93
C ASP A 282 -3.37 -2.06 -25.57
N LEU A 283 -3.68 -0.99 -24.82
CA LEU A 283 -4.39 -1.07 -23.54
C LEU A 283 -5.84 -1.58 -23.73
N GLN A 284 -6.56 -1.09 -24.75
CA GLN A 284 -7.90 -1.58 -25.05
C GLN A 284 -7.86 -3.06 -25.49
N GLY A 285 -6.90 -3.45 -26.33
CA GLY A 285 -6.70 -4.84 -26.72
C GLY A 285 -6.46 -5.75 -25.51
N GLU A 286 -5.73 -5.29 -24.52
CA GLU A 286 -5.53 -6.03 -23.27
C GLU A 286 -6.81 -6.11 -22.43
N ALA A 287 -7.57 -5.02 -22.33
CA ALA A 287 -8.87 -5.01 -21.66
C ALA A 287 -9.84 -6.00 -22.29
N ASP A 288 -9.91 -6.02 -23.62
CA ASP A 288 -10.77 -6.94 -24.40
C ASP A 288 -10.33 -8.41 -24.20
N ARG A 289 -9.04 -8.68 -24.24
CA ARG A 289 -8.47 -10.02 -24.00
C ARG A 289 -8.80 -10.56 -22.62
N ARG A 290 -8.89 -9.67 -21.62
CA ARG A 290 -9.28 -10.02 -20.23
C ARG A 290 -10.80 -10.06 -20.01
N GLY A 291 -11.60 -9.66 -21.00
CA GLY A 291 -13.05 -9.52 -20.85
C GLY A 291 -13.42 -8.44 -19.83
N PHE A 292 -12.59 -7.38 -19.71
CA PHE A 292 -12.83 -6.30 -18.75
C PHE A 292 -14.00 -5.44 -19.16
N VAL A 293 -14.99 -5.35 -18.27
CA VAL A 293 -16.16 -4.48 -18.43
C VAL A 293 -16.21 -3.53 -17.25
N PRO A 294 -16.02 -2.22 -17.47
CA PRO A 294 -16.12 -1.24 -16.38
C PRO A 294 -17.55 -1.17 -15.84
N SER A 295 -17.70 -0.82 -14.57
CA SER A 295 -19.02 -0.60 -14.00
C SER A 295 -19.73 0.57 -14.71
N ALA A 296 -21.07 0.52 -14.80
CA ALA A 296 -21.84 1.63 -15.38
C ALA A 296 -21.60 2.93 -14.61
N ALA A 297 -21.46 2.86 -13.29
CA ALA A 297 -21.18 4.02 -12.44
C ALA A 297 -19.83 4.66 -12.80
N SER A 298 -18.72 3.85 -12.83
CA SER A 298 -17.39 4.32 -13.23
C SER A 298 -17.40 4.90 -14.64
N ALA A 299 -18.14 4.28 -15.58
CA ALA A 299 -18.23 4.75 -16.96
C ALA A 299 -18.94 6.12 -17.09
N VAL A 300 -19.97 6.38 -16.28
CA VAL A 300 -20.66 7.69 -16.23
C VAL A 300 -19.77 8.72 -15.55
N GLN A 301 -19.22 8.38 -14.38
CA GLN A 301 -18.42 9.32 -13.57
C GLN A 301 -17.20 9.84 -14.32
N ARG A 302 -16.41 8.96 -14.97
CA ARG A 302 -15.23 9.38 -15.72
C ARG A 302 -15.57 10.26 -16.94
N ARG A 303 -16.72 10.03 -17.60
CA ARG A 303 -17.14 10.89 -18.71
C ARG A 303 -17.61 12.26 -18.23
N ALA A 304 -18.38 12.32 -17.14
CA ALA A 304 -18.78 13.57 -16.51
C ALA A 304 -17.56 14.40 -16.13
N PHE A 305 -16.59 13.80 -15.44
CA PHE A 305 -15.35 14.45 -15.05
C PHE A 305 -14.50 14.89 -16.25
N ALA A 306 -14.45 14.09 -17.33
CA ALA A 306 -13.75 14.46 -18.56
C ALA A 306 -14.38 15.68 -19.25
N PHE A 307 -15.70 15.79 -19.25
CA PHE A 307 -16.38 16.96 -19.79
C PHE A 307 -16.26 18.20 -18.91
N GLU A 308 -16.24 18.03 -17.59
CA GLU A 308 -15.95 19.12 -16.64
C GLU A 308 -14.56 19.70 -16.89
N LEU A 309 -13.53 18.85 -16.99
CA LEU A 309 -12.17 19.27 -17.35
C LEU A 309 -12.13 19.99 -18.71
N ALA A 310 -12.90 19.51 -19.69
CA ALA A 310 -12.93 20.12 -21.02
C ALA A 310 -13.64 21.48 -21.05
N ALA A 311 -14.48 21.80 -20.08
CA ALA A 311 -15.11 23.10 -19.95
C ALA A 311 -14.14 24.19 -19.44
N ASP A 312 -13.17 23.81 -18.61
CA ASP A 312 -12.29 24.73 -17.90
C ASP A 312 -10.84 24.76 -18.44
N SER A 313 -10.50 23.87 -19.37
CA SER A 313 -9.12 23.68 -19.82
C SER A 313 -9.02 23.38 -21.33
N ASP A 314 -7.90 23.74 -21.95
CA ASP A 314 -7.60 23.35 -23.34
C ASP A 314 -7.19 21.87 -23.40
N VAL A 315 -8.19 21.01 -23.47
CA VAL A 315 -8.01 19.56 -23.53
C VAL A 315 -8.79 18.94 -24.69
N ARG A 316 -8.28 17.82 -25.20
CA ARG A 316 -8.99 16.99 -26.17
C ARG A 316 -9.40 15.68 -25.51
N VAL A 317 -10.69 15.44 -25.41
CA VAL A 317 -11.27 14.20 -24.82
C VAL A 317 -11.37 13.11 -25.87
N GLY A 318 -10.77 11.95 -25.60
CA GLY A 318 -10.88 10.73 -26.39
C GLY A 318 -11.92 9.78 -25.78
N LEU A 319 -13.05 9.58 -26.45
CA LEU A 319 -14.13 8.69 -26.00
C LEU A 319 -14.17 7.36 -26.78
N GLY A 320 -13.12 7.04 -27.55
CA GLY A 320 -13.09 5.89 -28.46
C GLY A 320 -13.01 4.52 -27.80
N HIS A 321 -12.67 4.46 -26.51
CA HIS A 321 -12.43 3.20 -25.80
C HIS A 321 -13.48 2.96 -24.69
N PRO A 322 -14.16 1.79 -24.71
CA PRO A 322 -15.13 1.46 -23.66
C PRO A 322 -14.52 1.33 -22.26
N GLY A 323 -13.27 0.86 -22.18
CA GLY A 323 -12.59 0.54 -20.92
C GLY A 323 -12.10 1.77 -20.15
N PHE A 324 -11.75 2.86 -20.85
CA PHE A 324 -11.15 4.05 -20.25
C PHE A 324 -11.45 5.33 -21.06
N VAL A 325 -11.07 6.48 -20.53
CA VAL A 325 -11.14 7.78 -21.22
C VAL A 325 -9.75 8.40 -21.23
N GLY A 326 -9.21 8.69 -22.41
CA GLY A 326 -7.95 9.41 -22.59
C GLY A 326 -8.20 10.90 -22.81
N ILE A 327 -7.49 11.75 -22.08
CA ILE A 327 -7.56 13.22 -22.22
C ILE A 327 -6.17 13.72 -22.60
N ARG A 328 -6.04 14.40 -23.76
CA ARG A 328 -4.81 15.07 -24.15
C ARG A 328 -4.84 16.49 -23.62
N VAL A 329 -3.90 16.82 -22.77
CA VAL A 329 -3.74 18.17 -22.22
C VAL A 329 -2.72 18.92 -23.06
N ARG A 330 -3.12 20.05 -23.65
CA ARG A 330 -2.28 20.82 -24.60
C ARG A 330 -1.34 21.78 -23.90
N GLU A 331 -1.80 22.43 -22.84
CA GLU A 331 -0.97 23.33 -22.06
C GLU A 331 -0.74 22.75 -20.64
N ALA A 332 0.50 22.70 -20.23
CA ALA A 332 0.89 22.29 -18.89
C ALA A 332 0.67 23.43 -17.88
N GLY A 333 -0.54 23.96 -17.85
CA GLY A 333 -0.98 24.99 -16.91
C GLY A 333 -1.39 24.37 -15.57
N GLY A 334 -0.46 23.75 -14.84
CA GLY A 334 -0.76 23.13 -13.56
C GLY A 334 -1.39 21.74 -13.66
N LEU A 335 -0.86 20.80 -12.91
CA LEU A 335 -1.41 19.46 -12.78
C LEU A 335 -2.48 19.45 -11.69
N THR A 336 -3.77 19.29 -12.05
CA THR A 336 -4.78 19.01 -11.04
C THR A 336 -4.61 17.57 -10.52
N ARG A 337 -4.68 17.42 -9.19
CA ARG A 337 -4.61 16.11 -8.52
C ARG A 337 -5.98 15.50 -8.24
N GLU A 338 -7.03 16.19 -8.64
CA GLU A 338 -8.37 15.61 -8.62
C GLU A 338 -8.49 14.50 -9.65
N SER A 339 -9.14 13.42 -9.27
CA SER A 339 -9.41 12.27 -10.12
C SER A 339 -10.67 11.56 -9.67
N CYS A 340 -11.39 11.01 -10.63
CA CYS A 340 -12.56 10.18 -10.37
C CYS A 340 -12.26 8.68 -10.38
N GLY A 341 -11.01 8.27 -10.66
CA GLY A 341 -10.68 6.87 -10.89
C GLY A 341 -11.32 6.29 -12.16
N GLY A 342 -11.63 5.00 -12.16
CA GLY A 342 -12.43 4.34 -13.18
C GLY A 342 -11.83 4.31 -14.59
N GLY A 343 -10.52 4.46 -14.73
CA GLY A 343 -9.84 4.47 -16.03
C GLY A 343 -9.83 5.84 -16.71
N LEU A 344 -9.77 6.94 -15.96
CA LEU A 344 -9.50 8.27 -16.51
C LEU A 344 -8.00 8.50 -16.61
N LEU A 345 -7.48 8.71 -17.82
CA LEU A 345 -6.07 8.99 -18.12
C LEU A 345 -5.88 10.36 -18.73
N ARG A 346 -5.01 11.16 -18.14
CA ARG A 346 -4.60 12.46 -18.69
C ARG A 346 -3.21 12.35 -19.28
N HIS A 347 -3.05 12.69 -20.54
CA HIS A 347 -1.78 12.64 -21.26
C HIS A 347 -1.16 14.03 -21.33
N TYR A 348 0.06 14.17 -20.82
CA TYR A 348 0.86 15.39 -20.85
C TYR A 348 2.15 15.16 -21.63
N ARG A 349 2.63 16.20 -22.31
CA ARG A 349 3.94 16.19 -22.99
C ARG A 349 5.02 16.76 -22.08
N LEU A 350 6.18 16.13 -22.11
CA LEU A 350 7.41 16.65 -21.54
C LEU A 350 8.50 16.67 -22.62
N ASP A 351 9.31 17.73 -22.65
CA ASP A 351 10.47 17.78 -23.56
C ASP A 351 11.60 16.83 -23.08
N ARG A 352 11.74 16.69 -21.77
CA ARG A 352 12.77 15.89 -21.09
C ARG A 352 12.21 15.26 -19.81
N LEU A 353 12.79 14.13 -19.39
CA LEU A 353 12.37 13.41 -18.18
C LEU A 353 12.47 14.28 -16.92
N GLU A 354 13.54 15.08 -16.81
CA GLU A 354 13.79 15.92 -15.63
C GLU A 354 12.71 16.99 -15.43
N ASN A 355 11.99 17.40 -16.49
CA ASN A 355 10.89 18.34 -16.40
C ASN A 355 9.73 17.83 -15.53
N LEU A 356 9.61 16.50 -15.38
CA LEU A 356 8.62 15.89 -14.51
C LEU A 356 8.77 16.36 -13.06
N ALA A 357 9.99 16.59 -12.58
CA ALA A 357 10.22 17.11 -11.23
C ALA A 357 9.56 18.49 -10.98
N GLY A 358 9.27 19.25 -12.03
CA GLY A 358 8.53 20.52 -11.92
C GLY A 358 7.05 20.34 -11.55
N PHE A 359 6.48 19.17 -11.77
CA PHE A 359 5.11 18.81 -11.41
C PHE A 359 5.00 18.11 -10.04
N ALA A 360 6.12 17.66 -9.47
CA ALA A 360 6.13 16.93 -8.21
C ALA A 360 5.76 17.83 -7.02
N GLU A 361 4.88 17.33 -6.16
CA GLU A 361 4.42 17.97 -4.91
C GLU A 361 4.44 16.96 -3.75
N GLU A 362 4.38 17.45 -2.51
CA GLU A 362 4.47 16.65 -1.28
C GLU A 362 3.43 15.51 -1.21
N GLY A 363 2.29 15.67 -1.84
CA GLY A 363 1.22 14.64 -1.94
C GLY A 363 1.46 13.58 -3.00
N ASP A 364 2.55 13.61 -3.77
CA ASP A 364 2.82 12.59 -4.78
C ASP A 364 3.46 11.33 -4.17
N GLN A 365 3.46 10.21 -4.94
CA GLN A 365 3.99 8.93 -4.43
C GLN A 365 4.80 8.20 -5.50
N THR A 366 4.11 7.61 -6.47
CA THR A 366 4.71 6.65 -7.39
C THR A 366 4.78 7.21 -8.81
N VAL A 367 5.94 7.06 -9.42
CA VAL A 367 6.15 7.23 -10.86
C VAL A 367 6.39 5.87 -11.47
N THR A 368 5.46 5.36 -12.28
CA THR A 368 5.77 4.20 -13.11
C THR A 368 6.41 4.65 -14.41
N HIS A 369 7.32 3.87 -14.95
CA HIS A 369 8.11 4.30 -16.12
C HIS A 369 8.24 3.23 -17.22
N PHE A 370 8.44 3.71 -18.44
CA PHE A 370 8.85 2.88 -19.58
C PHE A 370 9.82 3.63 -20.51
N GLY A 371 10.92 2.95 -20.86
CA GLY A 371 11.83 3.43 -21.90
C GLY A 371 13.01 4.27 -21.41
N PHE A 372 13.31 4.30 -20.12
CA PHE A 372 14.43 5.03 -19.52
C PHE A 372 15.47 4.11 -18.88
N GLY A 373 16.71 4.55 -18.88
CA GLY A 373 17.83 3.86 -18.24
C GLY A 373 17.95 4.15 -16.73
N ALA A 374 18.73 3.33 -16.03
CA ALA A 374 18.90 3.44 -14.59
C ALA A 374 19.44 4.81 -14.13
N ASP A 375 20.34 5.41 -14.88
CA ASP A 375 20.95 6.70 -14.49
C ASP A 375 19.96 7.86 -14.68
N GLU A 376 19.13 7.82 -15.74
CA GLU A 376 18.05 8.79 -15.96
C GLU A 376 17.03 8.72 -14.81
N LEU A 377 16.63 7.50 -14.41
CA LEU A 377 15.68 7.29 -13.32
C LEU A 377 16.25 7.71 -11.96
N ARG A 378 17.53 7.49 -11.70
CA ARG A 378 18.21 8.02 -10.51
C ARG A 378 18.26 9.55 -10.51
N GLY A 379 18.53 10.15 -11.67
CA GLY A 379 18.48 11.60 -11.87
C GLY A 379 17.10 12.16 -11.53
N LEU A 380 16.04 11.53 -12.05
CA LEU A 380 14.66 11.89 -11.72
C LEU A 380 14.38 11.76 -10.21
N ALA A 381 14.77 10.64 -9.59
CA ALA A 381 14.55 10.42 -8.16
C ALA A 381 15.25 11.46 -7.27
N LEU A 382 16.45 11.90 -7.65
CA LEU A 382 17.17 12.98 -6.95
C LEU A 382 16.46 14.34 -7.07
N LEU A 383 15.84 14.63 -8.20
CA LEU A 383 15.16 15.89 -8.44
C LEU A 383 13.73 15.93 -7.86
N ALA A 384 13.00 14.83 -7.96
CA ALA A 384 11.60 14.74 -7.59
C ALA A 384 11.35 14.19 -6.18
N GLY A 385 12.28 13.41 -5.61
CA GLY A 385 12.13 12.75 -4.31
C GLY A 385 11.99 13.75 -3.16
N SER A 386 12.74 14.85 -3.17
CA SER A 386 12.59 15.91 -2.16
C SER A 386 11.28 16.70 -2.28
N ARG A 387 10.50 16.45 -3.33
CA ARG A 387 9.22 17.12 -3.62
C ARG A 387 8.01 16.21 -3.44
N GLY A 388 8.20 14.92 -3.07
CA GLY A 388 7.12 14.01 -2.75
C GLY A 388 7.12 12.70 -3.52
N VAL A 389 7.92 12.55 -4.61
CA VAL A 389 8.03 11.27 -5.31
C VAL A 389 8.81 10.28 -4.46
N ASP A 390 8.12 9.28 -3.95
CA ASP A 390 8.69 8.28 -3.03
C ASP A 390 9.18 7.02 -3.74
N ARG A 391 8.63 6.72 -4.95
CA ARG A 391 8.94 5.51 -5.72
C ARG A 391 9.02 5.79 -7.22
N VAL A 392 10.02 5.21 -7.87
CA VAL A 392 10.15 5.17 -9.33
C VAL A 392 10.32 3.71 -9.72
N VAL A 393 9.31 3.12 -10.36
CA VAL A 393 9.23 1.66 -10.61
C VAL A 393 8.82 1.37 -12.06
N PRO A 394 9.16 0.20 -12.62
CA PRO A 394 8.66 -0.17 -13.95
C PRO A 394 7.12 -0.20 -14.01
N VAL A 395 6.56 0.05 -15.18
CA VAL A 395 5.12 -0.15 -15.44
C VAL A 395 4.72 -1.59 -15.10
N GLY A 396 3.59 -1.75 -14.40
CA GLY A 396 3.12 -3.03 -13.86
C GLY A 396 3.53 -3.28 -12.41
N GLU A 397 4.32 -2.40 -11.81
CA GLU A 397 4.78 -2.50 -10.42
C GLU A 397 4.23 -1.39 -9.50
N ALA A 398 3.28 -0.57 -9.97
CA ALA A 398 2.69 0.48 -9.14
C ALA A 398 2.09 -0.08 -7.85
N LEU A 399 1.36 -1.18 -7.96
CA LEU A 399 0.65 -1.84 -6.86
C LEU A 399 1.49 -2.91 -6.14
N ALA A 400 2.75 -3.11 -6.55
CA ALA A 400 3.65 -4.05 -5.91
C ALA A 400 4.11 -3.50 -4.55
N PHE A 401 3.60 -4.08 -3.46
CA PHE A 401 3.97 -3.67 -2.11
C PHE A 401 5.44 -4.03 -1.78
N ASP A 402 6.17 -3.07 -1.23
CA ASP A 402 7.55 -3.23 -0.80
C ASP A 402 7.74 -2.73 0.65
N VAL A 403 8.89 -3.05 1.24
CA VAL A 403 9.26 -2.59 2.60
C VAL A 403 9.51 -1.08 2.66
N VAL A 404 9.87 -0.46 1.54
CA VAL A 404 9.93 0.99 1.42
C VAL A 404 8.62 1.48 0.79
N TRP A 405 7.85 2.24 1.56
CA TRP A 405 6.56 2.75 1.14
C TRP A 405 6.39 4.20 1.61
N ASP A 406 5.91 5.09 0.74
CA ASP A 406 5.78 6.53 0.99
C ASP A 406 7.07 7.16 1.56
N GLY A 407 8.23 6.75 1.05
CA GLY A 407 9.54 7.23 1.50
C GLY A 407 10.01 6.67 2.83
N TYR A 408 9.23 5.79 3.49
CA TYR A 408 9.57 5.19 4.78
C TYR A 408 9.99 3.73 4.66
N ASP A 409 11.00 3.34 5.42
CA ASP A 409 11.38 1.94 5.57
C ASP A 409 10.56 1.31 6.72
N LEU A 410 9.57 0.49 6.38
CA LEU A 410 8.68 -0.14 7.34
C LEU A 410 9.38 -1.11 8.28
N LEU A 411 10.52 -1.71 7.88
CA LEU A 411 11.32 -2.53 8.80
C LEU A 411 11.97 -1.68 9.89
N ASP A 412 12.35 -0.44 9.57
CA ASP A 412 12.85 0.51 10.56
C ASP A 412 11.73 1.01 11.49
N ASP A 413 10.50 1.20 10.99
CA ASP A 413 9.35 1.59 11.80
C ASP A 413 8.92 0.46 12.77
N PHE A 414 9.02 -0.79 12.35
CA PHE A 414 8.61 -1.96 13.16
C PHE A 414 9.73 -2.55 14.02
N THR A 415 10.94 -1.98 13.98
CA THR A 415 12.06 -2.38 14.82
C THR A 415 12.70 -1.18 15.54
N ARG A 416 13.32 -1.44 16.68
CA ARG A 416 14.11 -0.44 17.43
C ARG A 416 15.59 -0.78 17.33
N ARG A 417 16.40 0.26 17.26
CA ARG A 417 17.86 0.16 17.29
C ARG A 417 18.37 0.31 18.71
N VAL A 418 19.02 -0.71 19.22
CA VAL A 418 19.71 -0.67 20.52
C VAL A 418 21.21 -0.61 20.26
N ARG A 419 21.83 0.51 20.58
CA ARG A 419 23.27 0.67 20.41
C ARG A 419 24.04 -0.01 21.54
N VAL A 420 24.95 -0.92 21.20
CA VAL A 420 25.85 -1.60 22.13
C VAL A 420 27.26 -1.03 21.94
N LYS A 421 27.86 -0.56 23.03
CA LYS A 421 29.28 -0.19 23.07
C LYS A 421 29.96 -1.12 24.09
N SER A 422 30.87 -1.97 23.63
CA SER A 422 31.83 -2.66 24.49
C SER A 422 32.97 -1.69 24.77
N GLY A 423 33.26 -1.41 26.02
CA GLY A 423 34.37 -0.55 26.45
C GLY A 423 35.73 -1.07 26.03
#